data_0fe17927b786fd38be94919ff35706fc
#
_entry.id   0fe17927b786fd38be94919ff35706fc
#
_cell.length_a   1.000
_cell.length_b   1.000
_cell.length_c   1.000
_cell.angle_alpha   90.00
_cell.angle_beta   90.00
_cell.angle_gamma   90.00
#
_symmetry.space_group_name_H-M   'P 1'
#
loop_
_entity.id
_entity.type
_entity.pdbx_description
1 polymer ?
#
loop_
_entity_poly.entity_id
_entity_poly.type
_entity_poly.pdbx_seq_one_letter_code
_entity_poly.pdbx_strand_id
1 'polypeptide(L)'
;MSITSNDKQFVANTYARFPIELVSGKGAILKDSNGKEYIDLGSGITVNIFGVADDEWQKAVTHQLSVLPHTSNLYYSEPCSTLAELLCERTGMKKVFFSNSGAEANELSLIHISEPTRLRRIS
;
A
#
# COMPACT_ATOMS: atom_id res chain seq x y z
N MET A 1 -5.28 -22.08 19.82
CA MET A 1 -4.20 -21.07 20.04
C MET A 1 -4.78 -19.69 19.79
N SER A 2 -4.39 -18.67 20.58
CA SER A 2 -4.76 -17.29 20.28
C SER A 2 -3.93 -16.75 19.10
N ILE A 3 -4.43 -15.69 18.47
CA ILE A 3 -3.69 -15.02 17.38
C ILE A 3 -2.30 -14.58 17.88
N THR A 4 -2.25 -13.99 19.08
CA THR A 4 -0.99 -13.55 19.73
C THR A 4 -0.01 -14.70 19.96
N SER A 5 -0.47 -15.88 20.42
CA SER A 5 0.44 -17.01 20.65
C SER A 5 1.01 -17.56 19.35
N ASN A 6 0.19 -17.61 18.31
CA ASN A 6 0.59 -18.05 16.97
C ASN A 6 1.61 -17.09 16.34
N ASP A 7 1.34 -15.79 16.44
CA ASP A 7 2.27 -14.74 15.96
C ASP A 7 3.63 -14.85 16.65
N LYS A 8 3.66 -14.92 17.99
CA LYS A 8 4.91 -15.05 18.75
C LYS A 8 5.72 -16.30 18.41
N GLN A 9 5.08 -17.38 17.98
CA GLN A 9 5.74 -18.62 17.64
C GLN A 9 6.33 -18.61 16.21
N PHE A 10 5.65 -17.99 15.25
CA PHE A 10 5.96 -18.15 13.83
C PHE A 10 6.37 -16.88 13.10
N VAL A 11 6.09 -15.70 13.66
CA VAL A 11 6.46 -14.42 13.04
C VAL A 11 7.71 -13.85 13.69
N ALA A 12 8.66 -13.41 12.87
CA ALA A 12 9.88 -12.76 13.36
C ALA A 12 9.55 -11.53 14.21
N ASN A 13 10.19 -11.39 15.36
CA ASN A 13 9.96 -10.30 16.31
C ASN A 13 10.64 -9.00 15.86
N THR A 14 10.15 -8.41 14.77
CA THR A 14 10.66 -7.16 14.19
C THR A 14 9.91 -5.92 14.67
N TYR A 15 8.75 -6.10 15.33
CA TYR A 15 7.90 -5.01 15.81
C TYR A 15 7.46 -5.23 17.26
N ALA A 16 7.43 -4.16 18.05
CA ALA A 16 6.79 -4.15 19.37
C ALA A 16 5.27 -3.97 19.19
N ARG A 17 4.53 -5.07 19.06
CA ARG A 17 3.07 -5.03 18.86
C ARG A 17 2.33 -4.72 20.15
N PHE A 18 1.25 -3.96 20.06
CA PHE A 18 0.29 -3.82 21.16
C PHE A 18 -0.42 -5.16 21.40
N PRO A 19 -0.77 -5.48 22.66
CA PRO A 19 -1.44 -6.74 23.01
C PRO A 19 -2.95 -6.69 22.68
N ILE A 20 -3.27 -6.39 21.44
CA ILE A 20 -4.64 -6.26 20.92
C ILE A 20 -4.77 -7.12 19.66
N GLU A 21 -5.72 -8.04 19.65
CA GLU A 21 -6.01 -8.91 18.52
C GLU A 21 -7.19 -8.34 17.72
N LEU A 22 -6.92 -7.46 16.77
CA LEU A 22 -7.96 -6.89 15.89
C LEU A 22 -8.44 -7.94 14.89
N VAL A 23 -9.77 -8.14 14.79
CA VAL A 23 -10.37 -9.20 13.98
C VAL A 23 -11.38 -8.70 12.95
N SER A 24 -11.93 -7.50 13.13
CA SER A 24 -12.91 -6.93 12.20
C SER A 24 -12.99 -5.41 12.34
N GLY A 25 -13.72 -4.77 11.43
CA GLY A 25 -14.01 -3.34 11.50
C GLY A 25 -14.94 -2.88 10.39
N LYS A 26 -15.44 -1.66 10.54
CA LYS A 26 -16.20 -0.94 9.50
C LYS A 26 -15.95 0.56 9.65
N GLY A 27 -15.56 1.22 8.58
CA GLY A 27 -15.19 2.64 8.63
C GLY A 27 -14.04 2.90 9.60
N ALA A 28 -14.24 3.75 10.58
CA ALA A 28 -13.26 4.08 11.61
C ALA A 28 -13.39 3.25 12.90
N ILE A 29 -14.23 2.22 12.93
CA ILE A 29 -14.42 1.37 14.13
C ILE A 29 -13.80 0.01 13.87
N LEU A 30 -12.88 -0.39 14.76
CA LEU A 30 -12.26 -1.71 14.80
C LEU A 30 -12.77 -2.50 15.99
N LYS A 31 -12.74 -3.82 15.89
CA LYS A 31 -13.12 -4.74 16.99
C LYS A 31 -12.01 -5.75 17.23
N ASP A 32 -11.74 -6.00 18.50
CA ASP A 32 -10.83 -7.07 18.90
C ASP A 32 -11.54 -8.44 19.03
N SER A 33 -10.75 -9.47 19.33
CA SER A 33 -11.22 -10.84 19.54
C SER A 33 -12.21 -11.01 20.71
N ASN A 34 -12.28 -10.03 21.61
CA ASN A 34 -13.22 -9.99 22.73
C ASN A 34 -14.48 -9.14 22.43
N GLY A 35 -14.56 -8.57 21.22
CA GLY A 35 -15.69 -7.72 20.81
C GLY A 35 -15.56 -6.26 21.29
N LYS A 36 -14.46 -5.87 21.91
CA LYS A 36 -14.23 -4.48 22.30
C LYS A 36 -13.98 -3.61 21.08
N GLU A 37 -14.61 -2.44 21.05
CA GLU A 37 -14.49 -1.47 19.96
C GLU A 37 -13.39 -0.46 20.23
N TYR A 38 -12.74 -0.06 19.15
CA TYR A 38 -11.67 0.95 19.11
C TYR A 38 -11.93 1.92 17.95
N ILE A 39 -11.65 3.21 18.18
CA ILE A 39 -11.65 4.21 17.10
C ILE A 39 -10.27 4.18 16.44
N ASP A 40 -10.24 3.87 15.17
CA ASP A 40 -9.01 3.84 14.38
C ASP A 40 -8.67 5.24 13.85
N LEU A 41 -7.78 5.93 14.54
CA LEU A 41 -7.22 7.21 14.10
C LEU A 41 -5.91 7.04 13.31
N GLY A 42 -5.40 5.81 13.24
CA GLY A 42 -4.15 5.49 12.57
C GLY A 42 -4.32 5.02 11.13
N SER A 43 -5.51 4.54 10.77
CA SER A 43 -5.86 4.04 9.42
C SER A 43 -4.82 3.06 8.84
N GLY A 44 -4.22 2.20 9.68
CA GLY A 44 -3.14 1.30 9.26
C GLY A 44 -1.90 2.04 8.73
N ILE A 45 -1.55 3.16 9.32
CA ILE A 45 -0.52 4.11 8.85
C ILE A 45 -0.90 4.66 7.47
N THR A 46 -2.10 5.24 7.38
CA THR A 46 -2.66 5.91 6.18
C THR A 46 -2.93 4.97 4.99
N VAL A 47 -3.07 3.67 5.23
CA VAL A 47 -3.42 2.69 4.19
C VAL A 47 -4.93 2.60 3.98
N ASN A 48 -5.72 2.56 5.06
CA ASN A 48 -7.18 2.47 5.01
C ASN A 48 -7.83 3.86 4.89
N ILE A 49 -7.47 4.64 3.87
CA ILE A 49 -7.93 6.03 3.71
C ILE A 49 -9.44 6.18 3.53
N PHE A 50 -10.12 5.15 3.03
CA PHE A 50 -11.58 5.09 2.90
C PHE A 50 -12.28 4.49 4.13
N GLY A 51 -11.51 4.06 5.12
CA GLY A 51 -11.98 3.27 6.26
C GLY A 51 -11.93 1.76 6.01
N VAL A 52 -12.04 1.02 7.11
CA VAL A 52 -12.01 -0.45 7.05
C VAL A 52 -13.30 -0.97 6.40
N ALA A 53 -13.16 -1.93 5.52
CA ALA A 53 -14.27 -2.60 4.83
C ALA A 53 -15.20 -1.61 4.06
N ASP A 54 -14.61 -0.59 3.42
CA ASP A 54 -15.37 0.33 2.55
C ASP A 54 -16.01 -0.42 1.38
N ASP A 55 -17.31 -0.18 1.16
CA ASP A 55 -18.11 -0.96 0.20
C ASP A 55 -17.76 -0.60 -1.25
N GLU A 56 -17.48 0.66 -1.55
CA GLU A 56 -17.16 1.09 -2.91
C GLU A 56 -15.76 0.59 -3.32
N TRP A 57 -14.80 0.70 -2.40
CA TRP A 57 -13.47 0.15 -2.63
C TRP A 57 -13.50 -1.37 -2.83
N GLN A 58 -14.27 -2.10 -1.99
CA GLN A 58 -14.41 -3.55 -2.14
C GLN A 58 -15.03 -3.94 -3.48
N LYS A 59 -16.08 -3.24 -3.93
CA LYS A 59 -16.70 -3.47 -5.23
C LYS A 59 -15.71 -3.26 -6.38
N ALA A 60 -14.96 -2.16 -6.34
CA ALA A 60 -13.99 -1.85 -7.38
C ALA A 60 -12.88 -2.91 -7.48
N VAL A 61 -12.31 -3.31 -6.34
CA VAL A 61 -11.26 -4.35 -6.28
C VAL A 61 -11.81 -5.70 -6.74
N THR A 62 -12.98 -6.11 -6.23
CA THR A 62 -13.60 -7.39 -6.61
C THR A 62 -13.95 -7.43 -8.09
N HIS A 63 -14.43 -6.33 -8.65
CA HIS A 63 -14.68 -6.23 -10.07
C HIS A 63 -13.39 -6.41 -10.87
N GLN A 64 -12.33 -5.68 -10.55
CA GLN A 64 -11.05 -5.79 -11.26
C GLN A 64 -10.44 -7.19 -11.16
N LEU A 65 -10.56 -7.84 -9.99
CA LEU A 65 -10.12 -9.23 -9.81
C LEU A 65 -10.86 -10.22 -10.72
N SER A 66 -12.13 -9.95 -11.02
CA SER A 66 -12.93 -10.79 -11.91
C SER A 66 -12.66 -10.55 -13.40
N VAL A 67 -12.07 -9.43 -13.78
CA VAL A 67 -11.76 -9.06 -15.18
C VAL A 67 -10.31 -9.40 -15.53
N LEU A 68 -9.35 -8.80 -14.84
CA LEU A 68 -7.92 -8.98 -15.07
C LEU A 68 -7.14 -8.65 -13.78
N PRO A 69 -6.84 -9.65 -12.93
CA PRO A 69 -6.21 -9.40 -11.63
C PRO A 69 -4.73 -9.01 -11.74
N HIS A 70 -4.04 -9.53 -12.75
CA HIS A 70 -2.62 -9.25 -12.97
C HIS A 70 -2.25 -9.43 -14.44
N THR A 71 -1.30 -8.63 -14.88
CA THR A 71 -0.57 -8.81 -16.13
C THR A 71 0.87 -8.32 -15.96
N SER A 72 1.79 -8.85 -16.77
CA SER A 72 3.17 -8.38 -16.77
C SER A 72 3.26 -6.95 -17.31
N ASN A 73 4.29 -6.19 -16.88
CA ASN A 73 4.65 -4.90 -17.48
C ASN A 73 5.03 -4.96 -18.97
N LEU A 74 5.05 -6.16 -19.55
CA LEU A 74 5.17 -6.36 -21.00
C LEU A 74 3.88 -6.02 -21.75
N TYR A 75 2.76 -5.87 -21.05
CA TYR A 75 1.44 -5.59 -21.63
C TYR A 75 0.84 -4.32 -21.04
N TYR A 76 0.02 -3.65 -21.82
CA TYR A 76 -0.72 -2.49 -21.37
C TYR A 76 -1.96 -2.92 -20.58
N SER A 77 -2.30 -2.18 -19.52
CA SER A 77 -3.53 -2.38 -18.75
C SER A 77 -4.22 -1.06 -18.48
N GLU A 78 -5.54 -1.06 -18.53
CA GLU A 78 -6.36 0.15 -18.32
C GLU A 78 -6.15 0.76 -16.92
N PRO A 79 -6.20 0.01 -15.80
CA PRO A 79 -6.02 0.61 -14.48
C PRO A 79 -4.68 1.33 -14.30
N CYS A 80 -3.60 0.77 -14.86
CA CYS A 80 -2.27 1.35 -14.79
C CYS A 80 -2.19 2.68 -15.57
N SER A 81 -2.69 2.70 -16.81
CA SER A 81 -2.63 3.90 -17.67
C SER A 81 -3.52 5.02 -17.14
N THR A 82 -4.73 4.68 -16.68
CA THR A 82 -5.68 5.66 -16.12
C THR A 82 -5.14 6.29 -14.82
N LEU A 83 -4.55 5.48 -13.94
CA LEU A 83 -3.94 6.01 -12.72
C LEU A 83 -2.73 6.91 -13.04
N ALA A 84 -1.90 6.52 -14.01
CA ALA A 84 -0.75 7.33 -14.42
C ALA A 84 -1.18 8.69 -14.98
N GLU A 85 -2.20 8.72 -15.85
CA GLU A 85 -2.79 9.94 -16.39
C GLU A 85 -3.29 10.87 -15.26
N LEU A 86 -4.12 10.34 -14.37
CA LEU A 86 -4.66 11.09 -13.24
C LEU A 86 -3.58 11.68 -12.33
N LEU A 87 -2.53 10.91 -12.05
CA LEU A 87 -1.40 11.40 -11.24
C LEU A 87 -0.62 12.49 -11.96
N CYS A 88 -0.35 12.34 -13.26
CA CYS A 88 0.35 13.35 -14.04
C CYS A 88 -0.45 14.67 -14.10
N GLU A 89 -1.74 14.61 -14.34
CA GLU A 89 -2.62 15.79 -14.36
C GLU A 89 -2.64 16.54 -13.02
N ARG A 90 -2.72 15.80 -11.90
CA ARG A 90 -2.79 16.40 -10.57
C ARG A 90 -1.48 16.93 -10.04
N THR A 91 -0.36 16.34 -10.44
CA THR A 91 0.97 16.72 -9.94
C THR A 91 1.75 17.63 -10.89
N GLY A 92 1.32 17.74 -12.14
CA GLY A 92 2.06 18.42 -13.21
C GLY A 92 3.31 17.64 -13.69
N MET A 93 3.50 16.42 -13.23
CA MET A 93 4.60 15.56 -13.70
C MET A 93 4.27 14.97 -15.07
N LYS A 94 5.31 14.64 -15.83
CA LYS A 94 5.14 14.15 -17.22
C LYS A 94 4.92 12.65 -17.30
N LYS A 95 5.45 11.88 -16.35
CA LYS A 95 5.39 10.42 -16.32
C LYS A 95 5.40 9.90 -14.89
N VAL A 96 4.86 8.70 -14.71
CA VAL A 96 4.83 7.98 -13.43
C VAL A 96 5.56 6.65 -13.61
N PHE A 97 6.33 6.28 -12.60
CA PHE A 97 6.87 4.94 -12.44
C PHE A 97 6.23 4.30 -11.21
N PHE A 98 5.63 3.13 -11.37
CA PHE A 98 5.06 2.35 -10.28
C PHE A 98 6.08 1.31 -9.79
N SER A 99 6.37 1.33 -8.49
CA SER A 99 7.25 0.38 -7.80
C SER A 99 6.49 -0.37 -6.71
N ASN A 100 7.09 -1.44 -6.17
CA ASN A 100 6.44 -2.25 -5.14
C ASN A 100 6.54 -1.64 -3.73
N SER A 101 7.44 -0.69 -3.52
CA SER A 101 7.65 -0.07 -2.21
C SER A 101 8.20 1.35 -2.32
N GLY A 102 8.01 2.14 -1.25
CA GLY A 102 8.62 3.46 -1.15
C GLY A 102 10.15 3.41 -1.14
N ALA A 103 10.75 2.34 -0.62
CA ALA A 103 12.19 2.14 -0.66
C ALA A 103 12.70 2.00 -2.11
N GLU A 104 12.05 1.18 -2.93
CA GLU A 104 12.37 1.06 -4.36
C GLU A 104 12.20 2.38 -5.10
N ALA A 105 11.12 3.13 -4.82
CA ALA A 105 10.89 4.43 -5.43
C ALA A 105 12.00 5.43 -5.06
N ASN A 106 12.45 5.44 -3.80
CA ASN A 106 13.55 6.28 -3.35
C ASN A 106 14.88 5.88 -4.00
N GLU A 107 15.22 4.60 -4.06
CA GLU A 107 16.43 4.12 -4.73
C GLU A 107 16.50 4.58 -6.19
N LEU A 108 15.40 4.42 -6.94
CA LEU A 108 15.32 4.87 -8.33
C LEU A 108 15.47 6.39 -8.46
N SER A 109 14.84 7.16 -7.57
CA SER A 109 14.97 8.63 -7.59
C SER A 109 16.40 9.08 -7.31
N LEU A 110 17.11 8.43 -6.38
CA LEU A 110 18.49 8.72 -6.04
C LEU A 110 19.44 8.40 -7.21
N ILE A 111 19.24 7.33 -7.94
CA ILE A 111 20.01 7.01 -9.16
C ILE A 111 19.86 8.14 -10.18
N HIS A 112 18.62 8.59 -10.45
CA HIS A 112 18.38 9.66 -11.42
C HIS A 112 18.91 11.04 -10.98
N ILE A 113 18.97 11.31 -9.67
CA ILE A 113 19.45 12.59 -9.13
C ILE A 113 20.97 12.61 -9.00
N SER A 114 21.60 11.52 -8.58
CA SER A 114 23.04 11.50 -8.25
C SER A 114 23.95 11.00 -9.39
N GLU A 115 23.50 10.11 -10.25
CA GLU A 115 24.29 9.59 -11.36
C GLU A 115 24.68 10.68 -12.41
N PRO A 116 23.77 11.55 -12.85
CA PRO A 116 24.14 12.63 -13.79
C PRO A 116 25.20 13.58 -13.27
N THR A 117 25.33 13.70 -11.95
CA THR A 117 26.33 14.58 -11.32
C THR A 117 27.71 13.94 -11.25
N ARG A 118 27.79 12.62 -11.22
CA ARG A 118 29.05 11.87 -11.15
C ARG A 118 29.77 11.82 -12.51
N LEU A 119 29.04 11.67 -13.59
CA LEU A 119 29.58 11.65 -14.96
C LEU A 119 30.17 13.02 -15.39
N ARG A 120 29.70 14.13 -14.84
CA ARG A 120 30.23 15.46 -15.10
C ARG A 120 31.56 15.77 -14.36
N ARG A 121 31.98 14.93 -13.41
CA ARG A 121 33.24 15.10 -12.64
C ARG A 121 34.44 14.30 -13.19
N ILE A 122 34.24 13.51 -14.24
CA ILE A 122 35.28 12.63 -14.83
C ILE A 122 35.70 13.11 -16.22
N SER A 123 35.20 14.24 -16.69
CA SER A 123 35.65 14.88 -17.94
C SER A 123 36.48 16.12 -17.68
#